data_4faf26a02c758a6552bc24cbbaf79ea6
#
_entry.id   4faf26a02c758a6552bc24cbbaf79ea6
#
_cell.length_a   1.000
_cell.length_b   1.000
_cell.length_c   1.000
_cell.angle_alpha   90.00
_cell.angle_beta   90.00
_cell.angle_gamma   90.00
#
_symmetry.space_group_name_H-M   'P 1'
#
loop_
_entity.id
_entity.type
_entity.pdbx_description
1 polymer ?
#
loop_
_entity_poly.entity_id
_entity_poly.type
_entity_poly.pdbx_seq_one_letter_code
_entity_poly.pdbx_strand_id
1 'polypeptide(L)'
;MATSAVLFNGSTGDWFRTTVGVQQRCLLSPTLFNIFLERIMTGALKEHEGTVSIGGRTNTNFRFADDIDGLAGEEEEVTKLVERLDKASTAYGMEISAEKTKLMTNNTSGINTEIKVNGQKLDTFTSSRYLGLVITDEGSKPEILSRIAQSRVALTRLK
;
A
#
# COMPACT_ATOMS: atom_id res chain seq x y z
N MET A 1 16.62 -12.94 20.65
CA MET A 1 15.33 -13.64 20.79
C MET A 1 14.59 -13.00 21.94
N ALA A 2 13.38 -12.56 21.73
CA ALA A 2 12.51 -12.00 22.75
C ALA A 2 11.44 -13.01 23.16
N THR A 3 11.00 -12.97 24.42
CA THR A 3 9.84 -13.71 24.90
C THR A 3 8.76 -12.69 25.26
N SER A 4 7.51 -13.00 24.93
CA SER A 4 6.36 -12.17 25.19
C SER A 4 5.27 -12.98 25.88
N ALA A 5 4.42 -12.29 26.65
CA ALA A 5 3.22 -12.89 27.23
C ALA A 5 2.08 -11.87 27.16
N VAL A 6 0.86 -12.34 27.12
CA VAL A 6 -0.34 -11.49 27.14
C VAL A 6 -0.71 -11.22 28.59
N LEU A 7 -0.88 -9.94 28.95
CA LEU A 7 -1.41 -9.53 30.24
C LEU A 7 -2.90 -9.23 30.08
N PHE A 8 -3.75 -9.96 30.78
CA PHE A 8 -5.20 -9.78 30.74
C PHE A 8 -5.77 -9.78 32.16
N ASN A 9 -6.49 -8.75 32.55
CA ASN A 9 -7.08 -8.59 33.88
C ASN A 9 -6.08 -8.82 35.05
N GLY A 10 -4.84 -8.34 34.90
CA GLY A 10 -3.79 -8.48 35.91
C GLY A 10 -3.12 -9.85 35.97
N SER A 11 -3.56 -10.82 35.17
CA SER A 11 -2.96 -12.15 35.07
C SER A 11 -2.11 -12.26 33.80
N THR A 12 -0.90 -12.80 33.94
CA THR A 12 0.00 -13.06 32.82
C THR A 12 -0.29 -14.45 32.25
N GLY A 13 -0.58 -14.52 30.95
CA GLY A 13 -0.73 -15.78 30.22
C GLY A 13 0.61 -16.47 29.96
N ASP A 14 0.57 -17.54 29.17
CA ASP A 14 1.75 -18.32 28.80
C ASP A 14 2.76 -17.51 28.00
N TRP A 15 4.05 -17.76 28.26
CA TRP A 15 5.14 -17.12 27.54
C TRP A 15 5.37 -17.77 26.17
N PHE A 16 5.43 -16.96 25.12
CA PHE A 16 5.77 -17.39 23.78
C PHE A 16 6.98 -16.65 23.22
N ARG A 17 7.67 -17.28 22.29
CA ARG A 17 8.85 -16.69 21.64
C ARG A 17 8.45 -15.83 20.45
N THR A 18 9.03 -14.64 20.37
CA THR A 18 8.91 -13.74 19.21
C THR A 18 10.23 -13.79 18.44
N THR A 19 10.19 -14.32 17.22
CA THR A 19 11.40 -14.59 16.41
C THR A 19 11.52 -13.68 15.20
N VAL A 20 10.44 -13.06 14.74
CA VAL A 20 10.36 -12.21 13.54
C VAL A 20 9.55 -10.96 13.82
N GLY A 21 9.75 -9.95 12.97
CA GLY A 21 9.02 -8.69 13.03
C GLY A 21 9.67 -7.66 13.96
N VAL A 22 9.00 -6.53 14.12
CA VAL A 22 9.38 -5.42 14.98
C VAL A 22 8.35 -5.22 16.08
N GLN A 23 8.77 -4.78 17.24
CA GLN A 23 7.88 -4.59 18.38
C GLN A 23 7.00 -3.35 18.16
N GLN A 24 5.68 -3.51 18.27
CA GLN A 24 4.74 -2.39 18.25
C GLN A 24 5.04 -1.41 19.41
N ARG A 25 4.93 -0.11 19.16
CA ARG A 25 5.21 0.99 20.10
C ARG A 25 6.70 1.15 20.49
N CYS A 26 7.62 0.42 19.88
CA CYS A 26 9.04 0.70 20.02
C CYS A 26 9.43 1.87 19.12
N LEU A 27 10.19 2.82 19.64
CA LEU A 27 10.63 4.02 18.91
C LEU A 27 11.46 3.69 17.65
N LEU A 28 12.20 2.59 17.67
CA LEU A 28 13.06 2.15 16.55
C LEU A 28 12.29 1.35 15.49
N SER A 29 11.12 0.80 15.82
CA SER A 29 10.40 -0.10 14.93
C SER A 29 10.01 0.53 13.59
N PRO A 30 9.51 1.79 13.52
CA PRO A 30 9.20 2.43 12.25
C PRO A 30 10.45 2.62 11.38
N THR A 31 11.57 2.99 11.98
CA THR A 31 12.84 3.18 11.25
C THR A 31 13.36 1.86 10.69
N LEU A 32 13.36 0.80 11.50
CA LEU A 32 13.78 -0.53 11.07
C LEU A 32 12.87 -1.07 9.96
N PHE A 33 11.57 -0.88 10.09
CA PHE A 33 10.59 -1.27 9.07
C PHE A 33 10.85 -0.53 7.75
N ASN A 34 11.05 0.78 7.79
CA ASN A 34 11.32 1.58 6.59
C ASN A 34 12.64 1.17 5.90
N ILE A 35 13.70 0.89 6.65
CA ILE A 35 14.97 0.39 6.08
C ILE A 35 14.74 -0.96 5.39
N PHE A 36 13.98 -1.83 6.02
CA PHE A 36 13.66 -3.15 5.49
C PHE A 36 12.80 -3.05 4.21
N LEU A 37 11.76 -2.23 4.24
CA LEU A 37 10.90 -1.97 3.08
C LEU A 37 11.69 -1.35 1.92
N GLU A 38 12.58 -0.40 2.20
CA GLU A 38 13.45 0.20 1.18
C GLU A 38 14.32 -0.84 0.48
N ARG A 39 14.80 -1.84 1.23
CA ARG A 39 15.58 -2.94 0.64
C ARG A 39 14.74 -3.80 -0.31
N ILE A 40 13.50 -4.10 0.06
CA ILE A 40 12.54 -4.82 -0.79
C ILE A 40 12.25 -4.02 -2.05
N MET A 41 11.91 -2.73 -1.90
CA MET A 41 11.57 -1.85 -3.01
C MET A 41 12.75 -1.66 -3.98
N THR A 42 13.96 -1.49 -3.46
CA THR A 42 15.17 -1.40 -4.29
C THR A 42 15.35 -2.68 -5.13
N GLY A 43 15.06 -3.86 -4.56
CA GLY A 43 15.10 -5.12 -5.28
C GLY A 43 14.00 -5.24 -6.34
N ALA A 44 12.78 -4.85 -6.01
CA ALA A 44 11.62 -4.91 -6.91
C ALA A 44 11.73 -3.94 -8.08
N LEU A 45 12.24 -2.72 -7.83
CA LEU A 45 12.35 -1.66 -8.83
C LEU A 45 13.67 -1.67 -9.61
N LYS A 46 14.61 -2.54 -9.27
CA LYS A 46 15.85 -2.69 -10.03
C LYS A 46 15.52 -3.03 -11.48
N GLU A 47 16.03 -2.27 -12.42
CA GLU A 47 15.77 -2.45 -13.87
C GLU A 47 14.27 -2.29 -14.25
N HIS A 48 13.49 -1.59 -13.41
CA HIS A 48 12.12 -1.22 -13.76
C HIS A 48 12.12 0.21 -14.32
N GLU A 49 11.85 0.32 -15.62
CA GLU A 49 11.69 1.61 -16.29
C GLU A 49 10.19 1.97 -16.26
N GLY A 50 9.84 2.95 -15.44
CA GLY A 50 8.46 3.44 -15.36
C GLY A 50 8.12 4.33 -16.54
N THR A 51 6.86 4.29 -16.97
CA THR A 51 6.36 5.14 -18.08
C THR A 51 5.59 6.36 -17.59
N VAL A 52 5.16 6.39 -16.33
CA VAL A 52 4.40 7.51 -15.77
C VAL A 52 5.34 8.66 -15.39
N SER A 53 5.09 9.85 -15.95
CA SER A 53 5.86 11.07 -15.65
C SER A 53 4.99 12.11 -14.94
N ILE A 54 5.48 12.61 -13.80
CA ILE A 54 4.84 13.68 -13.04
C ILE A 54 5.84 14.84 -12.90
N GLY A 55 5.48 16.00 -13.42
CA GLY A 55 6.37 17.17 -13.39
C GLY A 55 7.71 16.95 -14.09
N GLY A 56 7.75 16.15 -15.17
CA GLY A 56 8.94 15.82 -15.95
C GLY A 56 9.87 14.79 -15.29
N ARG A 57 9.45 14.15 -14.21
CA ARG A 57 10.17 13.06 -13.54
C ARG A 57 9.38 11.77 -13.61
N THR A 58 10.05 10.68 -13.95
CA THR A 58 9.45 9.35 -13.93
C THR A 58 9.15 8.94 -12.49
N ASN A 59 7.91 8.50 -12.26
CA ASN A 59 7.43 8.02 -10.98
C ASN A 59 6.80 6.64 -11.18
N THR A 60 7.28 5.67 -10.41
CA THR A 60 6.79 4.28 -10.46
C THR A 60 5.94 3.93 -9.23
N ASN A 61 6.08 4.69 -8.16
CA ASN A 61 5.34 4.43 -6.93
C ASN A 61 5.31 5.64 -6.00
N PHE A 62 4.30 5.67 -5.12
CA PHE A 62 4.27 6.47 -3.90
C PHE A 62 4.26 5.54 -2.69
N ARG A 63 4.87 5.98 -1.59
CA ARG A 63 5.00 5.18 -0.37
C ARG A 63 4.73 6.00 0.87
N PHE A 64 3.97 5.42 1.77
CA PHE A 64 3.75 5.96 3.10
C PHE A 64 3.64 4.80 4.10
N ALA A 65 4.66 4.58 4.92
CA ALA A 65 4.81 3.42 5.78
C ALA A 65 4.66 2.11 4.98
N ASP A 66 3.65 1.30 5.28
CA ASP A 66 3.31 0.03 4.62
C ASP A 66 2.39 0.20 3.40
N ASP A 67 1.82 1.39 3.20
CA ASP A 67 1.00 1.68 2.03
C ASP A 67 1.87 2.02 0.82
N ILE A 68 1.70 1.28 -0.27
CA ILE A 68 2.44 1.44 -1.53
C ILE A 68 1.45 1.57 -2.67
N ASP A 69 1.49 2.70 -3.38
CA ASP A 69 0.79 2.87 -4.65
C ASP A 69 1.76 2.66 -5.81
N GLY A 70 1.56 1.62 -6.60
CA GLY A 70 2.28 1.40 -7.86
C GLY A 70 1.65 2.19 -8.99
N LEU A 71 2.48 2.83 -9.81
CA LEU A 71 2.05 3.58 -10.99
C LEU A 71 2.60 2.95 -12.25
N ALA A 72 1.74 2.75 -13.24
CA ALA A 72 2.10 2.21 -14.53
C ALA A 72 1.26 2.89 -15.64
N GLY A 73 1.86 3.11 -16.79
CA GLY A 73 1.17 3.66 -17.95
C GLY A 73 0.45 2.59 -18.76
N GLU A 74 0.86 1.34 -18.64
CA GLU A 74 0.34 0.21 -19.41
C GLU A 74 0.10 -1.01 -18.51
N GLU A 75 -0.80 -1.89 -18.95
CA GLU A 75 -1.20 -3.10 -18.23
C GLU A 75 -0.05 -4.09 -18.03
N GLU A 76 0.82 -4.22 -19.02
CA GLU A 76 2.01 -5.08 -18.93
C GLU A 76 3.00 -4.55 -17.88
N GLU A 77 3.15 -3.24 -17.77
CA GLU A 77 4.02 -2.60 -16.79
C GLU A 77 3.52 -2.85 -15.36
N VAL A 78 2.23 -2.65 -15.08
CA VAL A 78 1.68 -2.91 -13.73
C VAL A 78 1.78 -4.38 -13.37
N THR A 79 1.57 -5.30 -14.32
CA THR A 79 1.73 -6.73 -14.11
C THR A 79 3.15 -7.06 -13.67
N LYS A 80 4.16 -6.60 -14.42
CA LYS A 80 5.57 -6.79 -14.07
C LYS A 80 5.95 -6.17 -12.73
N LEU A 81 5.40 -4.99 -12.43
CA LEU A 81 5.65 -4.31 -11.16
C LEU A 81 5.12 -5.13 -9.98
N VAL A 82 3.89 -5.64 -10.08
CA VAL A 82 3.26 -6.47 -9.05
C VAL A 82 4.02 -7.78 -8.87
N GLU A 83 4.38 -8.48 -9.94
CA GLU A 83 5.15 -9.73 -9.88
C GLU A 83 6.52 -9.55 -9.23
N ARG A 84 7.23 -8.46 -9.57
CA ARG A 84 8.53 -8.15 -8.98
C ARG A 84 8.42 -7.81 -7.49
N LEU A 85 7.39 -7.05 -7.12
CA LEU A 85 7.15 -6.69 -5.74
C LEU A 85 6.78 -7.91 -4.89
N ASP A 86 5.92 -8.78 -5.41
CA ASP A 86 5.51 -10.03 -4.76
C ASP A 86 6.73 -10.95 -4.54
N LYS A 87 7.52 -11.16 -5.59
CA LYS A 87 8.77 -11.95 -5.51
C LYS A 87 9.77 -11.36 -4.51
N ALA A 88 9.97 -10.04 -4.54
CA ALA A 88 10.90 -9.39 -3.62
C ALA A 88 10.41 -9.48 -2.17
N SER A 89 9.12 -9.23 -1.92
CA SER A 89 8.51 -9.34 -0.59
C SER A 89 8.64 -10.75 -0.03
N THR A 90 8.28 -11.76 -0.82
CA THR A 90 8.38 -13.18 -0.44
C THR A 90 9.81 -13.59 -0.10
N ALA A 91 10.82 -13.12 -0.85
CA ALA A 91 12.23 -13.39 -0.58
C ALA A 91 12.70 -12.86 0.79
N TYR A 92 12.03 -11.87 1.32
CA TYR A 92 12.29 -11.29 2.65
C TYR A 92 11.29 -11.74 3.72
N GLY A 93 10.44 -12.73 3.42
CA GLY A 93 9.45 -13.26 4.37
C GLY A 93 8.28 -12.31 4.65
N MET A 94 8.02 -11.37 3.75
CA MET A 94 6.83 -10.52 3.76
C MET A 94 5.83 -10.99 2.73
N GLU A 95 4.57 -10.79 3.02
CA GLU A 95 3.46 -11.15 2.15
C GLU A 95 2.63 -9.91 1.81
N ILE A 96 2.33 -9.74 0.53
CA ILE A 96 1.40 -8.71 0.07
C ILE A 96 -0.01 -9.24 0.27
N SER A 97 -0.86 -8.46 0.96
CA SER A 97 -2.26 -8.82 1.14
C SER A 97 -3.06 -8.59 -0.15
N ALA A 98 -3.38 -9.65 -0.87
CA ALA A 98 -4.20 -9.57 -2.06
C ALA A 98 -5.60 -9.01 -1.76
N GLU A 99 -6.17 -9.32 -0.60
CA GLU A 99 -7.48 -8.81 -0.16
C GLU A 99 -7.50 -7.28 0.01
N LYS A 100 -6.38 -6.68 0.47
CA LYS A 100 -6.26 -5.24 0.67
C LYS A 100 -5.76 -4.51 -0.57
N THR A 101 -5.08 -5.23 -1.47
CA THR A 101 -4.50 -4.65 -2.68
C THR A 101 -5.62 -4.38 -3.70
N LYS A 102 -5.64 -3.18 -4.23
CA LYS A 102 -6.65 -2.72 -5.19
C LYS A 102 -5.99 -2.33 -6.49
N LEU A 103 -6.58 -2.75 -7.59
CA LEU A 103 -6.16 -2.36 -8.91
C LEU A 103 -7.13 -1.30 -9.45
N MET A 104 -6.59 -0.21 -9.99
CA MET A 104 -7.39 0.85 -10.61
C MET A 104 -6.85 1.16 -11.99
N THR A 105 -7.75 1.50 -12.90
CA THR A 105 -7.41 1.92 -14.27
C THR A 105 -8.31 3.07 -14.70
N ASN A 106 -7.75 3.99 -15.45
CA ASN A 106 -8.51 5.01 -16.17
C ASN A 106 -8.93 4.56 -17.58
N ASN A 107 -8.63 3.31 -17.94
CA ASN A 107 -9.03 2.74 -19.22
C ASN A 107 -10.50 2.32 -19.18
N THR A 108 -11.34 2.90 -20.07
CA THR A 108 -12.76 2.58 -20.18
C THR A 108 -13.05 1.14 -20.60
N SER A 109 -12.09 0.47 -21.24
CA SER A 109 -12.17 -0.95 -21.61
C SER A 109 -11.83 -1.89 -20.46
N GLY A 110 -11.40 -1.36 -19.30
CA GLY A 110 -10.94 -2.14 -18.16
C GLY A 110 -9.56 -2.75 -18.36
N ILE A 111 -9.17 -3.62 -17.44
CA ILE A 111 -7.94 -4.42 -17.52
C ILE A 111 -8.30 -5.81 -18.03
N ASN A 112 -7.63 -6.25 -19.06
CA ASN A 112 -7.89 -7.55 -19.70
C ASN A 112 -7.00 -8.68 -19.13
N THR A 113 -5.86 -8.32 -18.52
CA THR A 113 -4.91 -9.28 -17.96
C THR A 113 -5.27 -9.64 -16.53
N GLU A 114 -5.12 -10.89 -16.19
CA GLU A 114 -5.34 -11.37 -14.83
C GLU A 114 -4.09 -11.15 -13.98
N ILE A 115 -4.09 -10.08 -13.18
CA ILE A 115 -2.99 -9.76 -12.27
C ILE A 115 -3.21 -10.49 -10.95
N LYS A 116 -2.17 -11.22 -10.50
CA LYS A 116 -2.21 -12.05 -9.28
C LYS A 116 -1.14 -11.64 -8.28
N VAL A 117 -1.48 -11.76 -7.00
CA VAL A 117 -0.57 -11.68 -5.85
C VAL A 117 -0.78 -12.95 -5.03
N ASN A 118 0.28 -13.65 -4.67
CA ASN A 118 0.21 -14.93 -3.96
C ASN A 118 -0.77 -15.94 -4.60
N GLY A 119 -0.87 -15.95 -5.94
CA GLY A 119 -1.81 -16.80 -6.68
C GLY A 119 -3.27 -16.33 -6.65
N GLN A 120 -3.61 -15.30 -5.90
CA GLN A 120 -4.94 -14.68 -5.85
C GLN A 120 -5.05 -13.57 -6.88
N LYS A 121 -6.15 -13.59 -7.65
CA LYS A 121 -6.47 -12.51 -8.60
C LYS A 121 -6.82 -11.23 -7.85
N LEU A 122 -6.27 -10.10 -8.33
CA LEU A 122 -6.63 -8.78 -7.84
C LEU A 122 -7.92 -8.30 -8.48
N ASP A 123 -8.80 -7.72 -7.65
CA ASP A 123 -10.02 -7.09 -8.12
C ASP A 123 -9.75 -5.66 -8.62
N THR A 124 -10.49 -5.28 -9.66
CA THR A 124 -10.44 -3.92 -10.21
C THR A 124 -11.51 -3.06 -9.55
N PHE A 125 -11.13 -1.86 -9.14
CA PHE A 125 -11.99 -0.89 -8.48
C PHE A 125 -12.00 0.44 -9.23
N THR A 126 -13.14 1.13 -9.20
CA THR A 126 -13.29 2.48 -9.76
C THR A 126 -12.92 3.58 -8.77
N SER A 127 -12.79 3.22 -7.49
CA SER A 127 -12.38 4.16 -6.44
C SER A 127 -11.59 3.46 -5.34
N SER A 128 -10.61 4.14 -4.78
CA SER A 128 -9.86 3.69 -3.62
C SER A 128 -9.61 4.84 -2.66
N ARG A 129 -9.38 4.52 -1.39
CA ARG A 129 -8.97 5.52 -0.40
C ARG A 129 -7.48 5.35 -0.08
N TYR A 130 -6.71 6.38 -0.39
CA TYR A 130 -5.28 6.45 -0.07
C TYR A 130 -5.01 7.63 0.85
N LEU A 131 -4.42 7.40 2.02
CA LEU A 131 -4.11 8.43 3.03
C LEU A 131 -5.29 9.36 3.35
N GLY A 132 -6.53 8.81 3.36
CA GLY A 132 -7.74 9.57 3.61
C GLY A 132 -8.29 10.35 2.42
N LEU A 133 -7.61 10.30 1.26
CA LEU A 133 -8.07 10.86 0.00
C LEU A 133 -8.82 9.79 -0.81
N VAL A 134 -9.96 10.13 -1.37
CA VAL A 134 -10.66 9.26 -2.32
C VAL A 134 -10.11 9.52 -3.71
N ILE A 135 -9.45 8.50 -4.29
CA ILE A 135 -8.97 8.51 -5.67
C ILE A 135 -9.99 7.75 -6.50
N THR A 136 -10.37 8.30 -7.65
CA THR A 136 -11.28 7.67 -8.61
C THR A 136 -10.65 7.63 -9.99
N ASP A 137 -11.13 6.74 -10.84
CA ASP A 137 -10.79 6.67 -12.27
C ASP A 137 -11.11 7.98 -13.03
N GLU A 138 -12.11 8.76 -12.56
CA GLU A 138 -12.47 10.07 -13.08
C GLU A 138 -11.62 11.24 -12.53
N GLY A 139 -10.66 10.94 -11.63
CA GLY A 139 -9.78 11.92 -10.99
C GLY A 139 -10.26 12.41 -9.62
N SER A 140 -9.73 13.55 -9.16
CA SER A 140 -9.92 14.04 -7.77
C SER A 140 -11.11 15.01 -7.59
N LYS A 141 -11.86 15.32 -8.62
CA LYS A 141 -13.00 16.26 -8.56
C LYS A 141 -14.08 15.85 -7.54
N PRO A 142 -14.52 14.58 -7.45
CA PRO A 142 -15.51 14.15 -6.46
C PRO A 142 -15.01 14.35 -5.03
N GLU A 143 -13.74 14.09 -4.76
CA GLU A 143 -13.11 14.28 -3.46
C GLU A 143 -13.08 15.76 -3.04
N ILE A 144 -12.70 16.66 -3.96
CA ILE A 144 -12.67 18.10 -3.70
C ILE A 144 -14.05 18.59 -3.31
N LEU A 145 -15.09 18.20 -4.04
CA LEU A 145 -16.47 18.57 -3.75
C LEU A 145 -16.95 18.04 -2.39
N SER A 146 -16.59 16.79 -2.05
CA SER A 146 -16.89 16.17 -0.76
C SER A 146 -16.24 16.95 0.39
N ARG A 147 -14.96 17.33 0.28
CA ARG A 147 -14.25 18.10 1.31
C ARG A 147 -14.81 19.51 1.48
N ILE A 148 -15.19 20.17 0.39
CA ILE A 148 -15.89 21.48 0.46
C ILE A 148 -17.20 21.33 1.22
N ALA A 149 -18.01 20.30 0.92
CA ALA A 149 -19.27 20.06 1.61
C ALA A 149 -19.06 19.79 3.10
N GLN A 150 -18.10 18.94 3.47
CA GLN A 150 -17.75 18.65 4.88
C GLN A 150 -17.28 19.91 5.63
N SER A 151 -16.45 20.74 5.01
CA SER A 151 -15.97 21.99 5.59
C SER A 151 -17.13 22.96 5.86
N ARG A 152 -18.09 23.07 4.95
CA ARG A 152 -19.30 23.89 5.13
C ARG A 152 -20.14 23.40 6.33
N VAL A 153 -20.34 22.08 6.44
CA VAL A 153 -21.07 21.50 7.58
C VAL A 153 -20.34 21.76 8.90
N ALA A 154 -19.02 21.62 8.94
CA ALA A 154 -18.22 21.88 10.14
C ALA A 154 -18.33 23.37 10.56
N LEU A 155 -18.22 24.30 9.62
CA LEU A 155 -18.37 25.74 9.89
C LEU A 155 -19.78 26.11 10.40
N THR A 156 -20.81 25.41 9.92
CA THR A 156 -22.19 25.67 10.38
C THR A 156 -22.41 25.22 11.84
N ARG A 157 -21.66 24.20 12.29
CA ARG A 157 -21.73 23.70 13.68
C ARG A 157 -20.94 24.53 14.68
N LEU A 158 -20.10 25.46 14.22
CA LEU A 158 -19.32 26.37 15.06
C LEU A 158 -20.03 27.69 15.35
N LYS A 159 -21.23 27.88 14.80
CA LYS A 159 -22.15 28.98 15.14
C LYS A 159 -23.14 28.55 16.21
#